data_a27750aa065750f3ecf129c23a4c2019
#
_entry.id   a27750aa065750f3ecf129c23a4c2019
#
_cell.length_a   1.000
_cell.length_b   1.000
_cell.length_c   1.000
_cell.angle_alpha   90.00
_cell.angle_beta   90.00
_cell.angle_gamma   90.00
#
_symmetry.space_group_name_H-M   'P 1'
#
loop_
_entity.id
_entity.type
_entity.pdbx_description
1 polymer ?
#
loop_
_entity_poly.entity_id
_entity_poly.type
_entity_poly.pdbx_seq_one_letter_code
_entity_poly.pdbx_strand_id
1 'polypeptide(L)'
;MIKRIDLYIIRKFLGTFFFMIGAFLLIAVVFDISENIDELLKARAPWYKIITEYYVNFCFYFGTLLSSFIVFLTIIWFTSKLAQQSEIIAMLSGGVSYARIIRPYFIASGILVALLLFLSHVVVPKANQQKYEFEVNFMKDPITVTEKNIHREIEPGTIAYFYAFHPETISGDNFSLEKWRDGKLTYKLIAASAQYLPESKQWRIMNAQIRNFGDEGAETLTMRAQLDT
;
A
#
# COMPACT_ATOMS: atom_id res chain seq x y z
N MET A 1 19.39 -28.70 -22.21
CA MET A 1 18.41 -29.73 -21.80
C MET A 1 18.40 -29.82 -20.28
N ILE A 2 17.22 -29.72 -19.67
CA ILE A 2 16.99 -29.95 -18.24
C ILE A 2 17.11 -31.47 -18.00
N LYS A 3 17.99 -31.89 -17.08
CA LYS A 3 18.13 -33.31 -16.72
C LYS A 3 17.29 -33.63 -15.48
N ARG A 4 17.12 -34.92 -15.16
CA ARG A 4 16.32 -35.38 -14.01
C ARG A 4 16.75 -34.75 -12.68
N ILE A 5 18.07 -34.54 -12.48
CA ILE A 5 18.63 -33.88 -11.28
C ILE A 5 18.17 -32.42 -11.20
N ASP A 6 18.17 -31.69 -12.31
CA ASP A 6 17.77 -30.28 -12.33
C ASP A 6 16.29 -30.13 -11.91
N LEU A 7 15.42 -31.00 -12.46
CA LEU A 7 14.00 -31.02 -12.13
C LEU A 7 13.75 -31.42 -10.68
N TYR A 8 14.52 -32.36 -10.15
CA TYR A 8 14.46 -32.75 -8.74
C TYR A 8 14.74 -31.55 -7.82
N ILE A 9 15.85 -30.83 -8.08
CA ILE A 9 16.24 -29.66 -7.29
C ILE A 9 15.19 -28.55 -7.40
N ILE A 10 14.71 -28.23 -8.62
CA ILE A 10 13.69 -27.20 -8.84
C ILE A 10 12.42 -27.53 -8.07
N ARG A 11 11.90 -28.76 -8.20
CA ARG A 11 10.65 -29.17 -7.53
C ARG A 11 10.80 -29.12 -6.00
N LYS A 12 11.91 -29.59 -5.47
CA LYS A 12 12.17 -29.62 -4.03
C LYS A 12 12.34 -28.19 -3.48
N PHE A 13 13.04 -27.32 -4.21
CA PHE A 13 13.20 -25.90 -3.87
C PHE A 13 11.88 -25.14 -3.86
N LEU A 14 11.10 -25.23 -4.95
CA LEU A 14 9.79 -24.59 -5.02
C LEU A 14 8.84 -25.12 -3.94
N GLY A 15 8.83 -26.44 -3.70
CA GLY A 15 8.04 -27.04 -2.64
C GLY A 15 8.41 -26.48 -1.24
N THR A 16 9.71 -26.30 -0.96
CA THR A 16 10.18 -25.68 0.27
C THR A 16 9.75 -24.23 0.38
N PHE A 17 9.81 -23.47 -0.71
CA PHE A 17 9.35 -22.08 -0.74
C PHE A 17 7.86 -21.98 -0.43
N PHE A 18 6.99 -22.73 -1.12
CA PHE A 18 5.56 -22.69 -0.89
C PHE A 18 5.17 -23.19 0.51
N PHE A 19 5.89 -24.17 1.03
CA PHE A 19 5.69 -24.61 2.42
C PHE A 19 6.03 -23.49 3.42
N MET A 20 7.20 -22.85 3.26
CA MET A 20 7.62 -21.76 4.15
C MET A 20 6.67 -20.56 4.09
N ILE A 21 6.34 -20.09 2.88
CA ILE A 21 5.45 -18.95 2.76
C ILE A 21 4.06 -19.25 3.34
N GLY A 22 3.55 -20.47 3.14
CA GLY A 22 2.30 -20.91 3.74
C GLY A 22 2.35 -20.91 5.28
N ALA A 23 3.42 -21.40 5.87
CA ALA A 23 3.61 -21.38 7.32
C ALA A 23 3.67 -19.94 7.88
N PHE A 24 4.42 -19.05 7.22
CA PHE A 24 4.48 -17.63 7.62
C PHE A 24 3.15 -16.91 7.45
N LEU A 25 2.40 -17.20 6.37
CA LEU A 25 1.07 -16.62 6.17
C LEU A 25 0.07 -17.10 7.23
N LEU A 26 0.12 -18.36 7.63
CA LEU A 26 -0.73 -18.84 8.74
C LEU A 26 -0.45 -18.08 10.02
N ILE A 27 0.83 -17.87 10.35
CA ILE A 27 1.21 -17.09 11.54
C ILE A 27 0.72 -15.64 11.38
N ALA A 28 0.92 -15.02 10.22
CA ALA A 28 0.48 -13.65 9.96
C ALA A 28 -1.04 -13.48 10.10
N VAL A 29 -1.83 -14.42 9.58
CA VAL A 29 -3.29 -14.43 9.72
C VAL A 29 -3.72 -14.57 11.18
N VAL A 30 -3.06 -15.44 11.97
CA VAL A 30 -3.38 -15.59 13.41
C VAL A 30 -3.09 -14.30 14.17
N PHE A 31 -1.98 -13.61 13.87
CA PHE A 31 -1.66 -12.33 14.47
C PHE A 31 -2.68 -11.26 14.08
N ASP A 32 -3.03 -11.16 12.79
CA ASP A 32 -4.03 -10.20 12.31
C ASP A 32 -5.41 -10.43 12.95
N ILE A 33 -5.84 -11.70 13.09
CA ILE A 33 -7.08 -12.02 13.83
C ILE A 33 -7.00 -11.55 15.28
N SER A 34 -5.87 -11.78 15.95
CA SER A 34 -5.71 -11.40 17.35
C SER A 34 -5.70 -9.88 17.54
N GLU A 35 -5.16 -9.14 16.59
CA GLU A 35 -5.10 -7.67 16.63
C GLU A 35 -6.46 -7.04 16.31
N ASN A 36 -7.18 -7.58 15.31
CA ASN A 36 -8.41 -6.99 14.79
C ASN A 36 -9.68 -7.71 15.27
N ILE A 37 -9.60 -8.55 16.30
CA ILE A 37 -10.74 -9.40 16.73
C ILE A 37 -11.96 -8.58 17.13
N ASP A 38 -11.78 -7.47 17.83
CA ASP A 38 -12.88 -6.60 18.27
C ASP A 38 -13.58 -5.93 17.09
N GLU A 39 -12.82 -5.53 16.06
CA GLU A 39 -13.37 -4.92 14.84
C GLU A 39 -14.10 -5.98 14.00
N LEU A 40 -13.53 -7.17 13.85
CA LEU A 40 -14.15 -8.28 13.14
C LEU A 40 -15.47 -8.73 13.78
N LEU A 41 -15.56 -8.75 15.12
CA LEU A 41 -16.80 -9.09 15.83
C LEU A 41 -17.87 -7.98 15.69
N LYS A 42 -17.47 -6.71 15.68
CA LYS A 42 -18.37 -5.58 15.47
C LYS A 42 -18.84 -5.45 14.03
N ALA A 43 -18.05 -5.90 13.08
CA ALA A 43 -18.27 -5.75 11.64
C ALA A 43 -19.59 -6.33 11.13
N ARG A 44 -20.26 -7.25 11.87
CA ARG A 44 -21.50 -7.94 11.43
C ARG A 44 -21.43 -8.50 10.01
N ALA A 45 -20.23 -8.66 9.48
CA ALA A 45 -20.00 -9.21 8.15
C ALA A 45 -20.21 -10.73 8.15
N PRO A 46 -20.79 -11.31 7.11
CA PRO A 46 -20.91 -12.74 7.00
C PRO A 46 -19.51 -13.38 6.90
N TRP A 47 -19.29 -14.49 7.60
CA TRP A 47 -17.98 -15.15 7.74
C TRP A 47 -17.28 -15.45 6.40
N TYR A 48 -18.07 -15.80 5.35
CA TYR A 48 -17.51 -16.10 4.03
C TYR A 48 -16.88 -14.84 3.38
N LYS A 49 -17.45 -13.65 3.60
CA LYS A 49 -16.87 -12.39 3.12
C LYS A 49 -15.58 -12.04 3.84
N ILE A 50 -15.51 -12.28 5.14
CA ILE A 50 -14.27 -12.11 5.91
C ILE A 50 -13.16 -12.97 5.31
N ILE A 51 -13.46 -14.22 4.93
CA ILE A 51 -12.45 -15.10 4.33
C ILE A 51 -12.09 -14.63 2.92
N THR A 52 -13.08 -14.39 2.05
CA THR A 52 -12.84 -14.16 0.62
C THR A 52 -12.42 -12.74 0.28
N GLU A 53 -12.99 -11.73 0.94
CA GLU A 53 -12.75 -10.33 0.63
C GLU A 53 -11.64 -9.72 1.50
N TYR A 54 -11.42 -10.24 2.72
CA TYR A 54 -10.38 -9.78 3.62
C TYR A 54 -9.16 -10.72 3.63
N TYR A 55 -9.27 -11.97 4.14
CA TYR A 55 -8.09 -12.82 4.37
C TYR A 55 -7.43 -13.36 3.11
N VAL A 56 -8.16 -13.68 2.05
CA VAL A 56 -7.55 -14.07 0.77
C VAL A 56 -6.72 -12.92 0.21
N ASN A 57 -7.25 -11.71 0.24
CA ASN A 57 -6.55 -10.52 -0.25
C ASN A 57 -5.37 -10.12 0.65
N PHE A 58 -5.52 -10.26 1.97
CA PHE A 58 -4.44 -10.13 2.95
C PHE A 58 -3.27 -11.09 2.63
N CYS A 59 -3.56 -12.35 2.35
CA CYS A 59 -2.54 -13.34 2.00
C CYS A 59 -1.80 -13.00 0.70
N PHE A 60 -2.46 -12.46 -0.31
CA PHE A 60 -1.79 -12.01 -1.54
C PHE A 60 -0.84 -10.83 -1.27
N TYR A 61 -1.28 -9.86 -0.50
CA TYR A 61 -0.45 -8.71 -0.14
C TYR A 61 0.75 -9.12 0.72
N PHE A 62 0.52 -9.76 1.87
CA PHE A 62 1.58 -10.18 2.78
C PHE A 62 2.49 -11.23 2.17
N GLY A 63 1.94 -12.18 1.40
CA GLY A 63 2.72 -13.18 0.68
C GLY A 63 3.69 -12.54 -0.30
N THR A 64 3.28 -11.53 -1.04
CA THR A 64 4.16 -10.81 -1.96
C THR A 64 5.20 -9.97 -1.20
N LEU A 65 4.79 -9.31 -0.13
CA LEU A 65 5.68 -8.49 0.72
C LEU A 65 6.80 -9.34 1.35
N LEU A 66 6.45 -10.49 1.92
CA LEU A 66 7.39 -11.37 2.61
C LEU A 66 8.21 -12.25 1.66
N SER A 67 7.81 -12.36 0.39
CA SER A 67 8.38 -13.32 -0.55
C SER A 67 9.90 -13.21 -0.71
N SER A 68 10.46 -12.01 -0.78
CA SER A 68 11.90 -11.79 -0.93
C SER A 68 12.68 -12.38 0.25
N PHE A 69 12.18 -12.15 1.46
CA PHE A 69 12.75 -12.72 2.68
C PHE A 69 12.61 -14.25 2.72
N ILE A 70 11.44 -14.77 2.34
CA ILE A 70 11.18 -16.21 2.30
C ILE A 70 12.03 -16.92 1.24
N VAL A 71 12.27 -16.31 0.08
CA VAL A 71 13.21 -16.87 -0.93
C VAL A 71 14.59 -17.01 -0.33
N PHE A 72 15.09 -15.98 0.35
CA PHE A 72 16.39 -16.03 1.02
C PHE A 72 16.47 -17.16 2.06
N LEU A 73 15.48 -17.26 2.95
CA LEU A 73 15.42 -18.34 3.94
C LEU A 73 15.31 -19.71 3.26
N THR A 74 14.56 -19.82 2.18
CA THR A 74 14.41 -21.07 1.41
C THR A 74 15.75 -21.52 0.86
N ILE A 75 16.55 -20.61 0.29
CA ILE A 75 17.88 -20.94 -0.23
C ILE A 75 18.77 -21.52 0.88
N ILE A 76 18.82 -20.84 2.03
CA ILE A 76 19.65 -21.30 3.16
C ILE A 76 19.18 -22.65 3.67
N TRP A 77 17.90 -22.77 3.99
CA TRP A 77 17.33 -24.00 4.54
C TRP A 77 17.48 -25.19 3.58
N PHE A 78 17.10 -24.98 2.32
CA PHE A 78 17.16 -26.02 1.31
C PHE A 78 18.61 -26.50 1.06
N THR A 79 19.55 -25.57 0.94
CA THR A 79 20.96 -25.89 0.72
C THR A 79 21.55 -26.63 1.93
N SER A 80 21.25 -26.16 3.16
CA SER A 80 21.66 -26.84 4.39
C SER A 80 21.11 -28.26 4.46
N LYS A 81 19.84 -28.46 4.10
CA LYS A 81 19.22 -29.78 4.08
C LYS A 81 19.88 -30.73 3.07
N LEU A 82 20.19 -30.26 1.86
CA LEU A 82 20.91 -31.04 0.86
C LEU A 82 22.34 -31.41 1.35
N ALA A 83 23.01 -30.48 2.03
CA ALA A 83 24.33 -30.71 2.58
C ALA A 83 24.29 -31.74 3.71
N GLN A 84 23.36 -31.62 4.66
CA GLN A 84 23.16 -32.57 5.77
C GLN A 84 22.83 -33.99 5.29
N GLN A 85 22.08 -34.11 4.21
CA GLN A 85 21.75 -35.41 3.60
C GLN A 85 22.88 -35.96 2.70
N SER A 86 24.05 -35.29 2.66
CA SER A 86 25.17 -35.64 1.79
C SER A 86 24.86 -35.71 0.29
N GLU A 87 23.68 -35.16 -0.12
CA GLU A 87 23.23 -35.16 -1.53
C GLU A 87 24.19 -34.35 -2.42
N ILE A 88 24.68 -33.20 -1.90
CA ILE A 88 25.63 -32.35 -2.63
C ILE A 88 26.95 -33.12 -2.87
N ILE A 89 27.46 -33.80 -1.83
CA ILE A 89 28.70 -34.60 -1.92
C ILE A 89 28.51 -35.76 -2.91
N ALA A 90 27.39 -36.46 -2.83
CA ALA A 90 27.07 -37.56 -3.75
C ALA A 90 27.02 -37.10 -5.20
N MET A 91 26.41 -35.91 -5.47
CA MET A 91 26.37 -35.32 -6.82
C MET A 91 27.80 -34.98 -7.34
N LEU A 92 28.62 -34.35 -6.49
CA LEU A 92 30.00 -33.98 -6.85
C LEU A 92 30.87 -35.22 -7.10
N SER A 93 30.78 -36.25 -6.25
CA SER A 93 31.50 -37.52 -6.42
C SER A 93 31.02 -38.27 -7.66
N GLY A 94 29.77 -38.11 -8.08
CA GLY A 94 29.22 -38.61 -9.33
C GLY A 94 29.66 -37.81 -10.57
N GLY A 95 30.60 -36.84 -10.44
CA GLY A 95 31.13 -36.08 -11.57
C GLY A 95 30.27 -34.91 -12.02
N VAL A 96 29.27 -34.50 -11.22
CA VAL A 96 28.46 -33.32 -11.51
C VAL A 96 29.22 -32.06 -11.10
N SER A 97 29.48 -31.14 -12.03
CA SER A 97 30.19 -29.91 -11.69
C SER A 97 29.35 -29.00 -10.78
N TYR A 98 30.00 -28.21 -9.93
CA TYR A 98 29.33 -27.25 -9.02
C TYR A 98 28.43 -26.25 -9.75
N ALA A 99 28.92 -25.70 -10.85
CA ALA A 99 28.10 -24.78 -11.69
C ALA A 99 26.79 -25.42 -12.20
N ARG A 100 26.79 -26.73 -12.39
CA ARG A 100 25.60 -27.47 -12.79
C ARG A 100 24.62 -27.66 -11.63
N ILE A 101 25.11 -27.81 -10.40
CA ILE A 101 24.25 -27.91 -9.21
C ILE A 101 23.56 -26.58 -8.93
N ILE A 102 24.20 -25.44 -9.21
CA ILE A 102 23.64 -24.10 -8.99
C ILE A 102 22.61 -23.72 -10.06
N ARG A 103 22.74 -24.19 -11.29
CA ARG A 103 21.86 -23.84 -12.40
C ARG A 103 20.34 -24.00 -12.08
N PRO A 104 19.86 -25.08 -11.46
CA PRO A 104 18.46 -25.24 -11.05
C PRO A 104 17.97 -24.17 -10.07
N TYR A 105 18.83 -23.63 -9.20
CA TYR A 105 18.49 -22.56 -8.28
C TYR A 105 18.15 -21.27 -9.03
N PHE A 106 18.96 -20.90 -10.03
CA PHE A 106 18.67 -19.72 -10.86
C PHE A 106 17.36 -19.89 -11.66
N ILE A 107 17.11 -21.09 -12.17
CA ILE A 107 15.87 -21.37 -12.89
C ILE A 107 14.68 -21.27 -11.94
N ALA A 108 14.73 -21.89 -10.77
CA ALA A 108 13.66 -21.84 -9.78
C ALA A 108 13.42 -20.42 -9.25
N SER A 109 14.50 -19.68 -8.95
CA SER A 109 14.41 -18.27 -8.55
C SER A 109 13.84 -17.40 -9.67
N GLY A 110 14.21 -17.64 -10.93
CA GLY A 110 13.65 -16.94 -12.08
C GLY A 110 12.13 -17.17 -12.23
N ILE A 111 11.67 -18.41 -12.01
CA ILE A 111 10.23 -18.73 -11.99
C ILE A 111 9.52 -17.96 -10.86
N LEU A 112 10.12 -17.93 -9.66
CA LEU A 112 9.54 -17.18 -8.53
C LEU A 112 9.50 -15.68 -8.81
N VAL A 113 10.58 -15.10 -9.36
CA VAL A 113 10.63 -13.68 -9.72
C VAL A 113 9.52 -13.35 -10.73
N ALA A 114 9.34 -14.15 -11.77
CA ALA A 114 8.27 -13.95 -12.76
C ALA A 114 6.88 -14.02 -12.12
N LEU A 115 6.65 -15.01 -11.23
CA LEU A 115 5.41 -15.17 -10.48
C LEU A 115 5.15 -13.95 -9.59
N LEU A 116 6.17 -13.51 -8.83
CA LEU A 116 6.05 -12.39 -7.90
C LEU A 116 5.85 -11.05 -8.61
N LEU A 117 6.49 -10.83 -9.76
CA LEU A 117 6.22 -9.67 -10.60
C LEU A 117 4.77 -9.65 -11.09
N PHE A 118 4.27 -10.79 -11.55
CA PHE A 118 2.86 -10.90 -11.94
C PHE A 118 1.91 -10.63 -10.76
N LEU A 119 2.15 -11.25 -9.61
CA LEU A 119 1.34 -11.02 -8.40
C LEU A 119 1.37 -9.54 -7.98
N SER A 120 2.56 -8.93 -7.92
CA SER A 120 2.74 -7.55 -7.46
C SER A 120 2.06 -6.51 -8.37
N HIS A 121 2.08 -6.72 -9.68
CA HIS A 121 1.55 -5.73 -10.62
C HIS A 121 0.08 -5.96 -11.00
N VAL A 122 -0.41 -7.18 -10.92
CA VAL A 122 -1.78 -7.52 -11.39
C VAL A 122 -2.70 -7.90 -10.24
N VAL A 123 -2.25 -8.80 -9.35
CA VAL A 123 -3.11 -9.36 -8.31
C VAL A 123 -3.17 -8.46 -7.08
N VAL A 124 -2.02 -8.04 -6.56
CA VAL A 124 -1.92 -7.25 -5.31
C VAL A 124 -2.68 -5.92 -5.38
N PRO A 125 -2.64 -5.12 -6.46
CA PRO A 125 -3.42 -3.89 -6.53
C PRO A 125 -4.92 -4.12 -6.39
N LYS A 126 -5.45 -5.15 -7.08
CA LYS A 126 -6.88 -5.52 -6.99
C LYS A 126 -7.23 -6.09 -5.62
N ALA A 127 -6.37 -6.93 -5.06
CA ALA A 127 -6.53 -7.50 -3.73
C ALA A 127 -6.57 -6.41 -2.65
N ASN A 128 -5.68 -5.42 -2.73
CA ASN A 128 -5.66 -4.29 -1.81
C ASN A 128 -6.91 -3.43 -1.92
N GLN A 129 -7.41 -3.19 -3.13
CA GLN A 129 -8.64 -2.45 -3.32
C GLN A 129 -9.83 -3.17 -2.66
N GLN A 130 -10.00 -4.47 -2.90
CA GLN A 130 -11.09 -5.26 -2.31
C GLN A 130 -10.98 -5.33 -0.78
N LYS A 131 -9.77 -5.51 -0.25
CA LYS A 131 -9.51 -5.50 1.20
C LYS A 131 -9.90 -4.14 1.80
N TYR A 132 -9.48 -3.04 1.18
CA TYR A 132 -9.79 -1.69 1.62
C TYR A 132 -11.31 -1.40 1.60
N GLU A 133 -12.01 -1.80 0.54
CA GLU A 133 -13.46 -1.69 0.44
C GLU A 133 -14.16 -2.48 1.56
N PHE A 134 -13.66 -3.68 1.88
CA PHE A 134 -14.18 -4.46 3.00
C PHE A 134 -13.94 -3.76 4.35
N GLU A 135 -12.73 -3.24 4.60
CA GLU A 135 -12.41 -2.51 5.82
C GLU A 135 -13.29 -1.28 6.01
N VAL A 136 -13.50 -0.49 4.96
CA VAL A 136 -14.35 0.71 5.00
C VAL A 136 -15.80 0.37 5.27
N ASN A 137 -16.31 -0.72 4.66
CA ASN A 137 -17.73 -1.07 4.78
C ASN A 137 -18.08 -1.79 6.08
N PHE A 138 -17.14 -2.50 6.70
CA PHE A 138 -17.44 -3.41 7.80
C PHE A 138 -16.58 -3.24 9.05
N MET A 139 -15.33 -2.82 8.94
CA MET A 139 -14.39 -2.78 10.09
C MET A 139 -14.15 -1.36 10.59
N LYS A 140 -14.08 -0.40 9.69
CA LYS A 140 -13.92 0.98 10.12
C LYS A 140 -15.31 1.49 10.50
N ASP A 141 -15.44 2.01 11.74
CA ASP A 141 -16.50 2.97 12.02
C ASP A 141 -16.51 3.96 10.86
N PRO A 142 -17.66 4.59 10.48
CA PRO A 142 -17.66 5.65 9.51
C PRO A 142 -16.69 6.72 10.01
N ILE A 143 -15.42 6.40 9.83
CA ILE A 143 -14.32 7.27 10.20
C ILE A 143 -14.45 8.40 9.20
N THR A 144 -14.68 9.53 9.73
CA THR A 144 -14.05 10.75 9.29
C THR A 144 -12.70 10.38 8.65
N VAL A 145 -12.70 10.03 7.36
CA VAL A 145 -11.45 9.90 6.60
C VAL A 145 -10.92 11.33 6.53
N THR A 146 -10.31 11.73 7.63
CA THR A 146 -9.63 13.02 7.70
C THR A 146 -8.36 12.87 6.90
N GLU A 147 -8.47 13.13 5.62
CA GLU A 147 -7.29 13.25 4.79
C GLU A 147 -6.49 14.45 5.30
N LYS A 148 -5.22 14.23 5.62
CA LYS A 148 -4.33 15.29 6.14
C LYS A 148 -3.36 15.76 5.08
N ASN A 149 -3.07 17.07 5.11
CA ASN A 149 -2.09 17.71 4.23
C ASN A 149 -2.41 17.55 2.72
N ILE A 150 -3.67 17.81 2.36
CA ILE A 150 -4.10 17.76 0.96
C ILE A 150 -3.64 19.02 0.24
N HIS A 151 -2.82 18.84 -0.77
CA HIS A 151 -2.48 19.88 -1.74
C HIS A 151 -3.11 19.54 -3.08
N ARG A 152 -3.91 20.43 -3.63
CA ARG A 152 -4.57 20.21 -4.92
C ARG A 152 -4.52 21.46 -5.77
N GLU A 153 -4.01 21.34 -6.98
CA GLU A 153 -4.14 22.36 -7.99
C GLU A 153 -5.56 22.30 -8.57
N ILE A 154 -6.33 23.38 -8.39
CA ILE A 154 -7.74 23.46 -8.84
C ILE A 154 -7.78 24.00 -10.27
N GLU A 155 -6.96 25.01 -10.56
CA GLU A 155 -6.76 25.64 -11.86
C GLU A 155 -5.27 25.88 -12.05
N PRO A 156 -4.78 26.02 -13.28
CA PRO A 156 -3.37 26.33 -13.52
C PRO A 156 -2.87 27.50 -12.67
N GLY A 157 -1.91 27.23 -11.78
CA GLY A 157 -1.36 28.19 -10.85
C GLY A 157 -2.22 28.51 -9.61
N THR A 158 -3.35 27.82 -9.39
CA THR A 158 -4.18 27.98 -8.20
C THR A 158 -4.12 26.71 -7.36
N ILE A 159 -3.47 26.77 -6.20
CA ILE A 159 -3.28 25.64 -5.29
C ILE A 159 -4.16 25.81 -4.06
N ALA A 160 -5.00 24.83 -3.78
CA ALA A 160 -5.75 24.71 -2.53
C ALA A 160 -5.05 23.74 -1.60
N TYR A 161 -4.99 24.09 -0.34
CA TYR A 161 -4.43 23.26 0.73
C TYR A 161 -5.43 23.13 1.87
N PHE A 162 -5.58 21.90 2.39
CA PHE A 162 -6.28 21.59 3.63
C PHE A 162 -5.34 20.82 4.56
N TYR A 163 -5.21 21.26 5.79
CA TYR A 163 -4.50 20.48 6.81
C TYR A 163 -5.26 19.20 7.15
N ALA A 164 -6.56 19.30 7.33
CA ALA A 164 -7.48 18.19 7.56
C ALA A 164 -8.74 18.41 6.73
N PHE A 165 -9.17 17.41 5.97
CA PHE A 165 -10.37 17.43 5.17
C PHE A 165 -11.35 16.34 5.61
N HIS A 166 -12.61 16.69 5.77
CA HIS A 166 -13.70 15.82 6.21
C HIS A 166 -14.67 15.60 5.05
N PRO A 167 -14.55 14.47 4.31
CA PRO A 167 -15.39 14.22 3.14
C PRO A 167 -16.89 14.16 3.44
N GLU A 168 -17.28 13.69 4.63
CA GLU A 168 -18.69 13.56 5.01
C GLU A 168 -19.42 14.89 5.11
N THR A 169 -18.75 15.91 5.64
CA THR A 169 -19.30 17.25 5.79
C THR A 169 -18.84 18.20 4.69
N ILE A 170 -18.03 17.72 3.76
CA ILE A 170 -17.34 18.50 2.70
C ILE A 170 -16.75 19.77 3.33
N SER A 171 -15.96 19.59 4.39
CA SER A 171 -15.34 20.68 5.13
C SER A 171 -13.87 20.39 5.41
N GLY A 172 -13.09 21.41 5.67
CA GLY A 172 -11.68 21.22 6.04
C GLY A 172 -11.18 22.31 6.97
N ASP A 173 -10.19 21.92 7.78
CA ASP A 173 -9.53 22.79 8.74
C ASP A 173 -8.20 23.31 8.19
N ASN A 174 -7.82 24.52 8.63
CA ASN A 174 -6.62 25.20 8.18
C ASN A 174 -6.52 25.24 6.64
N PHE A 175 -7.51 25.84 6.04
CA PHE A 175 -7.58 26.03 4.59
C PHE A 175 -6.64 27.12 4.13
N SER A 176 -5.92 26.89 3.02
CA SER A 176 -5.25 27.96 2.29
C SER A 176 -5.46 27.85 0.78
N LEU A 177 -5.57 28.99 0.12
CA LEU A 177 -5.64 29.12 -1.32
C LEU A 177 -4.54 30.05 -1.80
N GLU A 178 -3.71 29.57 -2.71
CA GLU A 178 -2.60 30.32 -3.28
C GLU A 178 -2.76 30.45 -4.79
N LYS A 179 -2.59 31.67 -5.32
CA LYS A 179 -2.55 31.91 -6.77
C LYS A 179 -1.17 32.35 -7.18
N TRP A 180 -0.60 31.61 -8.10
CA TRP A 180 0.74 31.84 -8.67
C TRP A 180 0.62 32.27 -10.12
N ARG A 181 1.33 33.32 -10.50
CA ARG A 181 1.45 33.79 -11.88
C ARG A 181 2.91 34.04 -12.21
N ASP A 182 3.39 33.44 -13.27
CA ASP A 182 4.79 33.57 -13.73
C ASP A 182 5.82 33.26 -12.61
N GLY A 183 5.52 32.21 -11.77
CA GLY A 183 6.40 31.81 -10.68
C GLY A 183 6.38 32.72 -9.46
N LYS A 184 5.51 33.74 -9.43
CA LYS A 184 5.33 34.66 -8.29
C LYS A 184 3.97 34.44 -7.64
N LEU A 185 3.96 34.49 -6.30
CA LEU A 185 2.73 34.44 -5.52
C LEU A 185 2.01 35.79 -5.62
N THR A 186 0.80 35.81 -6.17
CA THR A 186 -0.01 37.04 -6.35
C THR A 186 -1.14 37.15 -5.33
N TYR A 187 -1.63 36.02 -4.83
CA TYR A 187 -2.73 35.98 -3.88
C TYR A 187 -2.56 34.83 -2.91
N LYS A 188 -2.80 35.06 -1.62
CA LYS A 188 -2.82 34.05 -0.60
C LYS A 188 -3.98 34.29 0.36
N LEU A 189 -4.85 33.28 0.49
CA LEU A 189 -5.90 33.24 1.50
C LEU A 189 -5.56 32.14 2.50
N ILE A 190 -5.64 32.46 3.80
CA ILE A 190 -5.50 31.49 4.90
C ILE A 190 -6.77 31.61 5.73
N ALA A 191 -7.37 30.48 6.09
CA ALA A 191 -8.60 30.44 6.88
C ALA A 191 -8.55 29.31 7.92
N ALA A 192 -9.27 29.50 9.02
CA ALA A 192 -9.36 28.48 10.06
C ALA A 192 -10.11 27.24 9.56
N SER A 193 -11.20 27.45 8.77
CA SER A 193 -11.96 26.37 8.15
C SER A 193 -12.63 26.83 6.86
N ALA A 194 -12.90 25.85 5.98
CA ALA A 194 -13.73 26.03 4.79
C ALA A 194 -14.75 24.90 4.72
N GLN A 195 -16.02 25.21 4.48
CA GLN A 195 -17.12 24.26 4.37
C GLN A 195 -17.92 24.50 3.10
N TYR A 196 -18.16 23.46 2.33
CA TYR A 196 -19.03 23.52 1.17
C TYR A 196 -20.50 23.44 1.58
N LEU A 197 -21.31 24.33 1.04
CA LEU A 197 -22.74 24.37 1.26
C LEU A 197 -23.48 23.88 0.00
N PRO A 198 -24.02 22.65 0.00
CA PRO A 198 -24.65 22.07 -1.19
C PRO A 198 -25.85 22.85 -1.70
N GLU A 199 -26.62 23.47 -0.78
CA GLU A 199 -27.84 24.25 -1.12
C GLU A 199 -27.53 25.49 -1.93
N SER A 200 -26.49 26.23 -1.58
CA SER A 200 -26.07 27.46 -2.27
C SER A 200 -24.95 27.23 -3.29
N LYS A 201 -24.34 26.02 -3.33
CA LYS A 201 -23.17 25.68 -4.15
C LYS A 201 -21.98 26.61 -3.90
N GLN A 202 -21.79 27.06 -2.67
CA GLN A 202 -20.77 28.00 -2.26
C GLN A 202 -19.90 27.43 -1.15
N TRP A 203 -18.67 27.90 -1.06
CA TRP A 203 -17.79 27.62 0.06
C TRP A 203 -17.93 28.70 1.12
N ARG A 204 -18.23 28.31 2.34
CA ARG A 204 -18.18 29.18 3.51
C ARG A 204 -16.81 29.07 4.16
N ILE A 205 -16.08 30.17 4.15
CA ILE A 205 -14.72 30.29 4.67
C ILE A 205 -14.75 31.12 5.95
N MET A 206 -14.24 30.56 7.04
CA MET A 206 -14.28 31.19 8.36
C MET A 206 -12.91 31.71 8.77
N ASN A 207 -12.88 32.93 9.34
CA ASN A 207 -11.67 33.60 9.80
C ASN A 207 -10.60 33.73 8.69
N ALA A 208 -11.02 34.26 7.54
CA ALA A 208 -10.17 34.41 6.38
C ALA A 208 -9.21 35.60 6.52
N GLN A 209 -7.93 35.33 6.27
CA GLN A 209 -6.87 36.33 6.08
C GLN A 209 -6.47 36.31 4.60
N ILE A 210 -6.70 37.42 3.92
CA ILE A 210 -6.41 37.55 2.50
C ILE A 210 -5.21 38.48 2.32
N ARG A 211 -4.19 38.01 1.62
CA ARG A 211 -3.02 38.79 1.23
C ARG A 211 -2.94 38.88 -0.28
N ASN A 212 -2.89 40.09 -0.79
CA ASN A 212 -2.60 40.37 -2.20
C ASN A 212 -1.21 40.95 -2.32
N PHE A 213 -0.44 40.40 -3.24
CA PHE A 213 0.94 40.83 -3.52
C PHE A 213 0.95 41.60 -4.84
N GLY A 214 1.26 42.91 -4.76
CA GLY A 214 1.40 43.81 -5.95
C GLY A 214 2.77 43.69 -6.57
N ASP A 215 2.91 44.24 -7.81
CA ASP A 215 4.13 44.15 -8.62
C ASP A 215 5.36 44.85 -7.98
N GLU A 216 5.19 45.78 -7.06
CA GLU A 216 6.30 46.53 -6.41
C GLU A 216 6.51 46.12 -4.95
N GLY A 217 6.04 44.92 -4.53
CA GLY A 217 6.16 44.45 -3.14
C GLY A 217 5.14 45.08 -2.18
N ALA A 218 4.15 45.80 -2.68
CA ALA A 218 3.04 46.30 -1.88
C ALA A 218 2.16 45.10 -1.44
N GLU A 219 2.02 44.89 -0.13
CA GLU A 219 1.20 43.84 0.46
C GLU A 219 -0.06 44.44 1.09
N THR A 220 -1.22 43.96 0.65
CA THR A 220 -2.50 44.34 1.28
C THR A 220 -3.04 43.19 2.09
N LEU A 221 -3.23 43.37 3.39
CA LEU A 221 -3.81 42.39 4.30
C LEU A 221 -5.28 42.75 4.60
N THR A 222 -6.21 41.84 4.30
CA THR A 222 -7.62 42.00 4.65
C THR A 222 -8.06 40.82 5.51
N MET A 223 -8.71 41.10 6.64
CA MET A 223 -9.29 40.07 7.52
C MET A 223 -10.81 40.07 7.38
N ARG A 224 -11.39 38.88 7.24
CA ARG A 224 -12.85 38.68 7.22
C ARG A 224 -13.23 37.53 8.14
N ALA A 225 -14.22 37.76 9.01
CA ALA A 225 -14.72 36.70 9.89
C ALA A 225 -15.41 35.58 9.11
N GLN A 226 -16.11 35.94 8.02
CA GLN A 226 -16.78 35.00 7.10
C GLN A 226 -16.67 35.50 5.67
N LEU A 227 -16.46 34.60 4.74
CA LEU A 227 -16.46 34.83 3.32
C LEU A 227 -17.22 33.69 2.64
N ASP A 228 -18.26 33.98 1.91
CA ASP A 228 -18.99 33.00 1.07
C ASP A 228 -18.59 33.25 -0.40
N THR A 229 -18.15 32.17 -1.11
CA THR A 229 -17.62 32.26 -2.46
C THR A 229 -18.00 31.05 -3.31
#